data_b78f0b88e3c53256eea84b3214b1a471
#
_entry.id   b78f0b88e3c53256eea84b3214b1a471
#
_cell.length_a   1.000
_cell.length_b   1.000
_cell.length_c   1.000
_cell.angle_alpha   90.00
_cell.angle_beta   90.00
_cell.angle_gamma   90.00
#
_symmetry.space_group_name_H-M   'P 1'
#
loop_
_entity.id
_entity.type
_entity.pdbx_description
1 polymer ?
#
loop_
_entity_poly.entity_id
_entity_poly.type
_entity_poly.pdbx_seq_one_letter_code
_entity_poly.pdbx_strand_id
1 'polypeptide(L)'
;MSADVGRDQLAVLRVEGMHCHRCEQAIQKALSGLPGVHEVEVDFNSGQASVLFTRGAVSVGELMEAVNAAGYHATGFTQGQVDRTSP
;
A
#
# COMPACT_ATOMS: atom_id res chain seq x y z
N MET A 1 -7.93 -2.19 -24.30
CA MET A 1 -7.53 -1.64 -24.19
C MET A 1 -7.24 -1.10 -23.00
N SER A 2 -7.05 -0.33 -22.73
CA SER A 2 -6.63 0.25 -21.59
C SER A 2 -7.63 0.36 -20.54
N ALA A 3 -8.64 -0.39 -20.60
CA ALA A 3 -9.68 -0.27 -19.61
C ALA A 3 -9.16 -0.61 -18.23
N ASP A 4 -8.14 -1.43 -18.14
CA ASP A 4 -7.68 -1.83 -16.85
C ASP A 4 -6.83 -0.79 -16.17
N VAL A 5 -6.34 0.15 -16.91
CA VAL A 5 -5.46 1.13 -16.32
C VAL A 5 -6.15 1.95 -15.26
N GLY A 6 -7.41 2.23 -15.45
CA GLY A 6 -8.13 3.05 -14.52
C GLY A 6 -8.48 2.35 -13.22
N ARG A 7 -8.28 1.04 -13.15
CA ARG A 7 -8.61 0.33 -11.94
C ARG A 7 -7.45 0.23 -10.98
N ASP A 8 -6.25 0.46 -11.45
CA ASP A 8 -5.09 0.38 -10.57
C ASP A 8 -4.93 1.69 -9.86
N GLN A 9 -4.73 1.62 -8.57
CA GLN A 9 -4.54 2.80 -7.76
C GLN A 9 -3.31 2.65 -6.91
N LEU A 10 -2.68 3.75 -6.61
CA LEU A 10 -1.53 3.77 -5.73
C LEU A 10 -1.95 4.41 -4.42
N ALA A 11 -1.68 3.75 -3.32
CA ALA A 11 -1.92 4.31 -2.01
C ALA A 11 -0.60 4.35 -1.28
N VAL A 12 -0.30 5.47 -0.65
CA VAL A 12 0.88 5.60 0.18
C VAL A 12 0.40 5.70 1.62
N LEU A 13 0.72 4.70 2.40
CA LEU A 13 0.29 4.61 3.78
C LEU A 13 1.39 5.14 4.67
N ARG A 14 1.01 5.90 5.67
CA ARG A 14 1.96 6.35 6.67
C ARG A 14 1.94 5.36 7.81
N VAL A 15 3.07 4.79 8.14
CA VAL A 15 3.15 3.73 9.11
C VAL A 15 4.11 4.12 10.21
N GLU A 16 3.67 3.96 11.44
CA GLU A 16 4.50 4.21 12.60
C GLU A 16 4.91 2.90 13.23
N GLY A 17 6.05 2.90 13.87
CA GLY A 17 6.53 1.70 14.53
C GLY A 17 7.54 0.92 13.75
N MET A 18 7.90 1.37 12.56
CA MET A 18 8.91 0.70 11.78
C MET A 18 10.28 1.15 12.23
N HIS A 19 11.12 0.21 12.64
CA HIS A 19 12.43 0.57 13.13
C HIS A 19 13.57 -0.15 12.42
N CYS A 20 13.26 -1.11 11.58
CA CYS A 20 14.31 -1.89 10.94
C CYS A 20 13.77 -2.60 9.72
N HIS A 21 14.66 -3.28 9.00
CA HIS A 21 14.26 -3.97 7.79
C HIS A 21 13.26 -5.08 8.01
N ARG A 22 13.28 -5.68 9.19
CA ARG A 22 12.31 -6.71 9.46
C ARG A 22 10.91 -6.14 9.47
N CYS A 23 10.77 -4.92 9.92
CA CYS A 23 9.47 -4.27 9.92
C CYS A 23 8.99 -4.07 8.49
N GLU A 24 9.90 -3.65 7.62
CA GLU A 24 9.54 -3.49 6.22
C GLU A 24 9.04 -4.81 5.64
N GLN A 25 9.76 -5.89 5.91
CA GLN A 25 9.40 -7.17 5.35
C GLN A 25 8.07 -7.66 5.89
N ALA A 26 7.81 -7.44 7.16
CA ALA A 26 6.55 -7.86 7.75
C ALA A 26 5.38 -7.14 7.13
N ILE A 27 5.52 -5.84 6.94
CA ILE A 27 4.46 -5.05 6.34
C ILE A 27 4.29 -5.42 4.87
N GLN A 28 5.40 -5.58 4.16
CA GLN A 28 5.34 -5.93 2.77
C GLN A 28 4.62 -7.27 2.58
N LYS A 29 4.94 -8.23 3.43
CA LYS A 29 4.31 -9.53 3.34
C LYS A 29 2.83 -9.44 3.67
N ALA A 30 2.47 -8.68 4.68
CA ALA A 30 1.08 -8.56 5.06
C ALA A 30 0.26 -7.92 3.96
N LEU A 31 0.79 -6.89 3.31
CA LEU A 31 0.06 -6.21 2.26
C LEU A 31 0.03 -7.02 0.97
N SER A 32 1.14 -7.65 0.61
CA SER A 32 1.15 -8.38 -0.64
C SER A 32 0.32 -9.63 -0.60
N GLY A 33 -0.06 -10.09 0.57
CA GLY A 33 -0.96 -11.23 0.69
C GLY A 33 -2.42 -10.92 0.45
N LEU A 34 -2.76 -9.65 0.31
CA LEU A 34 -4.16 -9.28 0.09
C LEU A 34 -4.52 -9.43 -1.38
N PRO A 35 -5.72 -9.92 -1.66
CA PRO A 35 -6.15 -10.05 -3.05
C PRO A 35 -6.29 -8.68 -3.67
N GLY A 36 -5.84 -8.54 -4.89
CA GLY A 36 -5.93 -7.27 -5.60
C GLY A 36 -4.70 -6.39 -5.45
N VAL A 37 -3.77 -6.76 -4.59
CA VAL A 37 -2.53 -5.99 -4.44
C VAL A 37 -1.52 -6.49 -5.46
N HIS A 38 -0.95 -5.58 -6.22
CA HIS A 38 0.00 -5.91 -7.28
C HIS A 38 1.43 -5.68 -6.87
N GLU A 39 1.69 -4.56 -6.20
CA GLU A 39 3.04 -4.23 -5.80
C GLU A 39 3.02 -3.53 -4.46
N VAL A 40 4.03 -3.78 -3.67
CA VAL A 40 4.17 -3.13 -2.37
C VAL A 40 5.62 -2.71 -2.22
N GLU A 41 5.81 -1.45 -1.82
CA GLU A 41 7.13 -0.94 -1.51
C GLU A 41 7.08 -0.31 -0.15
N VAL A 42 7.93 -0.73 0.74
CA VAL A 42 7.94 -0.22 2.10
C VAL A 42 9.27 0.43 2.39
N ASP A 43 9.25 1.62 2.96
CA ASP A 43 10.46 2.35 3.28
C ASP A 43 10.38 2.76 4.75
N PHE A 44 11.20 2.14 5.59
CA PHE A 44 11.13 2.46 7.00
C PHE A 44 11.80 3.78 7.32
N ASN A 45 12.65 4.29 6.44
CA ASN A 45 13.27 5.58 6.68
C ASN A 45 12.26 6.70 6.61
N SER A 46 11.33 6.62 5.71
CA SER A 46 10.30 7.64 5.60
C SER A 46 9.03 7.25 6.35
N GLY A 47 8.93 6.00 6.77
CA GLY A 47 7.73 5.54 7.45
C GLY A 47 6.55 5.40 6.51
N GLN A 48 6.80 5.03 5.26
CA GLN A 48 5.74 4.95 4.27
C GLN A 48 5.72 3.59 3.59
N ALA A 49 4.53 3.18 3.19
CA ALA A 49 4.34 1.96 2.42
C ALA A 49 3.50 2.32 1.20
N SER A 50 4.06 2.08 0.03
CA SER A 50 3.37 2.37 -1.23
C SER A 50 2.78 1.06 -1.74
N VAL A 51 1.50 1.08 -2.06
CA VAL A 51 0.80 -0.12 -2.49
C VAL A 51 0.07 0.15 -3.79
N LEU A 52 0.35 -0.65 -4.79
CA LEU A 52 -0.38 -0.59 -6.04
C LEU A 52 -1.41 -1.70 -6.03
N PHE A 53 -2.67 -1.35 -6.15
CA PHE A 53 -3.75 -2.32 -6.01
C PHE A 53 -4.88 -2.03 -6.99
N THR A 54 -5.72 -3.01 -7.21
CA THR A 54 -6.87 -2.87 -8.08
C THR A 54 -8.03 -2.33 -7.27
N ARG A 55 -8.55 -1.18 -7.69
CA ARG A 55 -9.69 -0.58 -7.03
C ARG A 55 -10.88 -1.50 -7.16
N GLY A 56 -11.55 -1.71 -6.06
CA GLY A 56 -12.69 -2.62 -6.05
C GLY A 56 -12.36 -4.02 -5.56
N ALA A 57 -11.10 -4.43 -5.69
CA ALA A 57 -10.71 -5.72 -5.18
C ALA A 57 -10.28 -5.63 -3.72
N VAL A 58 -9.69 -4.51 -3.36
CA VAL A 58 -9.26 -4.27 -1.99
C VAL A 58 -9.39 -2.78 -1.74
N SER A 59 -9.62 -2.40 -0.50
CA SER A 59 -9.79 -0.99 -0.16
C SER A 59 -8.61 -0.52 0.68
N VAL A 60 -8.45 0.81 0.74
CA VAL A 60 -7.39 1.38 1.57
C VAL A 60 -7.60 1.00 3.03
N GLY A 61 -8.85 0.92 3.46
CA GLY A 61 -9.11 0.49 4.83
C GLY A 61 -8.58 -0.90 5.11
N GLU A 62 -8.68 -1.80 4.14
CA GLU A 62 -8.14 -3.13 4.30
C GLU A 62 -6.62 -3.12 4.33
N LEU A 63 -6.02 -2.24 3.55
CA LEU A 63 -4.57 -2.11 3.59
C LEU A 63 -4.11 -1.63 4.96
N MET A 64 -4.81 -0.64 5.51
CA MET A 64 -4.45 -0.13 6.82
C MET A 64 -4.66 -1.17 7.91
N GLU A 65 -5.72 -1.96 7.78
CA GLU A 65 -5.96 -3.02 8.75
C GLU A 65 -4.88 -4.07 8.70
N ALA A 66 -4.40 -4.39 7.52
CA ALA A 66 -3.33 -5.37 7.40
C ALA A 66 -2.06 -4.89 8.09
N VAL A 67 -1.77 -3.59 7.97
CA VAL A 67 -0.62 -3.01 8.64
C VAL A 67 -0.80 -3.10 10.15
N ASN A 68 -1.99 -2.77 10.64
CA ASN A 68 -2.26 -2.84 12.06
C ASN A 68 -2.18 -4.27 12.57
N ALA A 69 -2.67 -5.21 11.79
CA ALA A 69 -2.63 -6.61 12.18
C ALA A 69 -1.20 -7.14 12.24
N ALA A 70 -0.30 -6.55 11.48
CA ALA A 70 1.09 -6.97 11.51
C ALA A 70 1.84 -6.42 12.71
N GLY A 71 1.19 -5.59 13.52
CA GLY A 71 1.81 -5.06 14.72
C GLY A 71 2.31 -3.64 14.59
N TYR A 72 1.96 -2.95 13.51
CA TYR A 72 2.38 -1.58 13.30
C TYR A 72 1.16 -0.68 13.27
N HIS A 73 1.36 0.59 13.08
CA HIS A 73 0.25 1.53 13.18
C HIS A 73 0.16 2.36 11.92
N ALA A 74 -0.91 2.20 11.18
CA ALA A 74 -1.16 3.01 10.00
C ALA A 74 -1.88 4.27 10.46
N THR A 75 -1.24 5.42 10.29
CA THR A 75 -1.79 6.67 10.82
C THR A 75 -2.45 7.53 9.76
N GLY A 76 -2.28 7.20 8.50
CA GLY A 76 -2.90 7.97 7.45
C GLY A 76 -2.51 7.43 6.10
N PHE A 77 -3.10 8.00 5.06
CA PHE A 77 -2.76 7.57 3.71
C PHE A 77 -2.97 8.69 2.73
N THR A 78 -2.27 8.59 1.61
CA THR A 78 -2.49 9.46 0.47
C THR A 78 -2.78 8.56 -0.70
N GLN A 79 -3.84 8.87 -1.44
CA GLN A 79 -4.24 8.04 -2.55
C GLN A 79 -3.92 8.77 -3.84
N GLY A 80 -3.26 8.09 -4.76
CA GLY A 80 -2.97 8.64 -6.05
C GLY A 80 -3.38 7.69 -7.13
N GLN A 81 -3.49 8.17 -8.33
CA GLN A 81 -3.80 7.33 -9.45
C GLN A 81 -2.57 7.15 -10.27
N VAL A 82 -2.43 5.97 -10.82
CA VAL A 82 -1.36 5.73 -11.76
C VAL A 82 -1.81 6.33 -13.05
N ASP A 83 -1.43 7.57 -13.27
CA ASP A 83 -1.94 8.29 -14.42
C ASP A 83 -0.80 8.70 -15.28
N ARG A 84 -0.74 8.09 -16.44
CA ARG A 84 0.23 8.46 -17.27
C ARG A 84 -0.16 9.33 -18.26
N THR A 85 -1.35 9.64 -18.43
CA THR A 85 -1.77 10.53 -19.43
C THR A 85 -1.64 11.92 -19.00
N SER A 86 -1.34 12.18 -17.79
CA SER A 86 -1.30 13.51 -17.39
C SER A 86 -0.25 14.21 -18.11
N PRO A 87 -0.49 15.20 -18.73
CA PRO A 87 0.49 15.98 -19.48
C PRO A 87 1.33 16.80 -18.61
#